data_39a5048dbce56480cabd53245b56688c
#
_entry.id   39a5048dbce56480cabd53245b56688c
#
_cell.length_a   1.000
_cell.length_b   1.000
_cell.length_c   1.000
_cell.angle_alpha   90.00
_cell.angle_beta   90.00
_cell.angle_gamma   90.00
#
_symmetry.space_group_name_H-M   'P 1'
#
loop_
_entity.id
_entity.type
_entity.pdbx_description
1 polymer ?
#
loop_
_entity_poly.entity_id
_entity_poly.type
_entity_poly.pdbx_seq_one_letter_code
_entity_poly.pdbx_strand_id
1 'polypeptide(L)'
;AAFYGVGGARIASQDGATIRLEPSGVLTVMSSVGEQGQGAEAIFAQIAADAVGVAIDRVRVVTGDTDATPYGGGTWASRGAGIGGEAVLQAGLVLRENILATAEAILQRERAGLRVHRGAVIDARTNERVLELAELGRIAYFRSDTLPKAFTPELMVTRHYAQRDYPFIFTNGVQVSHVEVDVDTGFVRLLKHWAVEDCGRVINPMLVDEQM
;
A
#
# COMPACT_ATOMS: atom_id res chain seq x y z
N ALA A 1 25.79 -3.65 12.44
CA ALA A 1 25.71 -2.59 11.42
C ALA A 1 24.32 -1.99 11.43
N ALA A 2 24.21 -0.71 11.17
CA ALA A 2 22.95 -0.03 10.95
C ALA A 2 22.87 0.36 9.48
N PHE A 3 21.69 0.17 8.90
CA PHE A 3 21.40 0.57 7.54
C PHE A 3 20.24 1.56 7.55
N TYR A 4 20.26 2.52 6.64
CA TYR A 4 19.15 3.44 6.45
C TYR A 4 18.50 3.20 5.09
N GLY A 5 17.20 3.26 5.08
CA GLY A 5 16.42 3.42 3.87
C GLY A 5 15.74 4.78 3.86
N VAL A 6 15.11 5.11 2.77
CA VAL A 6 14.39 6.35 2.54
C VAL A 6 15.27 7.52 2.15
N GLY A 7 15.27 7.73 0.89
CA GLY A 7 15.95 8.75 0.16
C GLY A 7 16.27 10.01 0.92
N GLY A 8 17.56 10.26 0.94
CA GLY A 8 18.14 11.38 1.65
C GLY A 8 17.40 12.68 1.41
N ALA A 9 17.24 13.37 2.45
CA ALA A 9 16.41 14.52 2.76
C ALA A 9 16.33 15.67 1.77
N ARG A 10 16.94 15.62 0.63
CA ARG A 10 17.00 16.81 -0.24
C ARG A 10 16.65 16.57 -1.71
N ILE A 11 16.38 15.34 -2.10
CA ILE A 11 16.09 15.01 -3.50
C ILE A 11 14.85 14.12 -3.55
N ALA A 12 13.79 14.59 -4.23
CA ALA A 12 12.57 13.83 -4.60
C ALA A 12 12.04 12.85 -3.52
N SER A 13 11.80 13.38 -2.33
CA SER A 13 11.30 12.59 -1.19
C SER A 13 9.78 12.36 -1.20
N GLN A 14 9.13 12.60 -2.34
CA GLN A 14 7.69 12.48 -2.50
C GLN A 14 7.37 11.33 -3.45
N ASP A 15 6.34 10.55 -3.10
CA ASP A 15 5.67 9.62 -4.01
C ASP A 15 4.17 9.82 -4.00
N GLY A 16 3.54 9.44 -5.10
CA GLY A 16 2.11 9.50 -5.29
C GLY A 16 1.49 8.13 -5.44
N ALA A 17 0.28 7.99 -4.93
CA ALA A 17 -0.58 6.85 -5.18
C ALA A 17 -2.01 7.30 -5.46
N THR A 18 -2.63 6.69 -6.47
CA THR A 18 -4.06 6.81 -6.74
C THR A 18 -4.71 5.47 -6.49
N ILE A 19 -5.80 5.45 -5.72
CA ILE A 19 -6.62 4.25 -5.53
C ILE A 19 -8.03 4.55 -6.03
N ARG A 20 -8.55 3.66 -6.86
CA ARG A 20 -9.89 3.76 -7.43
C ARG A 20 -10.67 2.48 -7.13
N LEU A 21 -11.91 2.64 -6.66
CA LEU A 21 -12.89 1.56 -6.61
C LEU A 21 -13.57 1.46 -7.99
N GLU A 22 -13.41 0.31 -8.64
CA GLU A 22 -14.06 0.01 -9.92
C GLU A 22 -15.54 -0.37 -9.72
N PRO A 23 -16.38 -0.23 -10.77
CA PRO A 23 -17.77 -0.72 -10.71
C PRO A 23 -17.90 -2.22 -10.40
N SER A 24 -16.84 -2.98 -10.64
CA SER A 24 -16.76 -4.43 -10.31
C SER A 24 -16.52 -4.71 -8.82
N GLY A 25 -16.24 -3.68 -8.00
CA GLY A 25 -15.84 -3.84 -6.61
C GLY A 25 -14.35 -4.17 -6.43
N VAL A 26 -13.57 -4.13 -7.50
CA VAL A 26 -12.10 -4.26 -7.47
C VAL A 26 -11.47 -2.90 -7.19
N LEU A 27 -10.39 -2.89 -6.42
CA LEU A 27 -9.53 -1.71 -6.27
C LEU A 27 -8.43 -1.72 -7.32
N THR A 28 -8.23 -0.61 -8.01
CA THR A 28 -7.03 -0.37 -8.82
C THR A 28 -6.15 0.64 -8.09
N VAL A 29 -4.94 0.22 -7.75
CA VAL A 29 -3.89 1.03 -7.13
C VAL A 29 -2.88 1.40 -8.21
N MET A 30 -2.63 2.69 -8.40
CA MET A 30 -1.65 3.22 -9.35
C MET A 30 -0.58 3.93 -8.53
N SER A 31 0.67 3.48 -8.60
CA SER A 31 1.79 4.00 -7.80
C SER A 31 2.90 4.54 -8.68
N SER A 32 3.49 5.66 -8.26
CA SER A 32 4.70 6.22 -8.88
C SER A 32 5.96 5.38 -8.63
N VAL A 33 5.93 4.46 -7.66
CA VAL A 33 7.03 3.52 -7.37
C VAL A 33 6.93 2.34 -8.32
N GLY A 34 7.95 2.13 -9.15
CA GLY A 34 8.00 1.02 -10.10
C GLY A 34 8.42 -0.31 -9.47
N GLU A 35 7.94 -1.41 -10.04
CA GLU A 35 8.40 -2.76 -9.72
C GLU A 35 9.75 -3.02 -10.39
N GLN A 36 10.71 -3.58 -9.64
CA GLN A 36 12.05 -3.96 -10.11
C GLN A 36 12.41 -5.40 -9.68
N GLY A 37 11.43 -6.18 -9.27
CA GLY A 37 11.60 -7.49 -8.66
C GLY A 37 11.68 -7.48 -7.13
N GLN A 38 11.52 -6.31 -6.48
CA GLN A 38 11.57 -6.16 -5.03
C GLN A 38 10.22 -6.36 -4.34
N GLY A 39 9.16 -6.71 -5.07
CA GLY A 39 7.84 -7.02 -4.52
C GLY A 39 6.98 -5.79 -4.18
N ALA A 40 7.21 -4.64 -4.83
CA ALA A 40 6.42 -3.42 -4.59
C ALA A 40 4.92 -3.64 -4.84
N GLU A 41 4.57 -4.34 -5.92
CA GLU A 41 3.17 -4.62 -6.25
C GLU A 41 2.49 -5.46 -5.15
N ALA A 42 3.19 -6.44 -4.59
CA ALA A 42 2.65 -7.28 -3.52
C ALA A 42 2.39 -6.47 -2.24
N ILE A 43 3.35 -5.64 -1.80
CA ILE A 43 3.16 -4.83 -0.59
C ILE A 43 2.11 -3.73 -0.79
N PHE A 44 2.02 -3.11 -1.95
CA PHE A 44 0.98 -2.10 -2.21
C PHE A 44 -0.41 -2.72 -2.25
N ALA A 45 -0.55 -3.94 -2.79
CA ALA A 45 -1.81 -4.68 -2.70
C ALA A 45 -2.20 -4.98 -1.24
N GLN A 46 -1.25 -5.42 -0.41
CA GLN A 46 -1.50 -5.68 1.01
C GLN A 46 -1.89 -4.41 1.76
N ILE A 47 -1.13 -3.32 1.59
CA ILE A 47 -1.42 -2.03 2.25
C ILE A 47 -2.80 -1.49 1.84
N ALA A 48 -3.12 -1.51 0.55
CA ALA A 48 -4.41 -1.03 0.04
C ALA A 48 -5.57 -1.90 0.54
N ALA A 49 -5.40 -3.23 0.54
CA ALA A 49 -6.39 -4.18 1.05
C ALA A 49 -6.73 -3.90 2.52
N ASP A 50 -5.72 -3.72 3.37
CA ASP A 50 -5.89 -3.41 4.79
C ASP A 50 -6.48 -2.01 5.00
N ALA A 51 -5.98 -1.00 4.28
CA ALA A 51 -6.43 0.38 4.42
C ALA A 51 -7.91 0.55 4.09
N VAL A 52 -8.37 -0.09 3.00
CA VAL A 52 -9.77 0.00 2.56
C VAL A 52 -10.66 -1.02 3.26
N GLY A 53 -10.15 -2.20 3.61
CA GLY A 53 -10.90 -3.29 4.22
C GLY A 53 -11.43 -4.31 3.21
N VAL A 54 -10.70 -4.54 2.10
CA VAL A 54 -11.06 -5.53 1.09
C VAL A 54 -10.15 -6.77 1.19
N ALA A 55 -10.52 -7.84 0.51
CA ALA A 55 -9.62 -8.98 0.35
C ALA A 55 -8.52 -8.66 -0.69
N ILE A 56 -7.32 -9.21 -0.51
CA ILE A 56 -6.16 -8.91 -1.35
C ILE A 56 -6.38 -9.31 -2.82
N ASP A 57 -7.13 -10.36 -3.08
CA ASP A 57 -7.53 -10.82 -4.42
C ASP A 57 -8.46 -9.83 -5.16
N ARG A 58 -8.93 -8.81 -4.48
CA ARG A 58 -9.71 -7.70 -5.00
C ARG A 58 -8.88 -6.45 -5.26
N VAL A 59 -7.56 -6.54 -5.20
CA VAL A 59 -6.67 -5.41 -5.46
C VAL A 59 -5.81 -5.70 -6.68
N ARG A 60 -5.83 -4.78 -7.63
CA ARG A 60 -4.94 -4.74 -8.78
C ARG A 60 -3.97 -3.57 -8.61
N VAL A 61 -2.69 -3.81 -8.81
CA VAL A 61 -1.66 -2.77 -8.77
C VAL A 61 -1.16 -2.48 -10.18
N VAL A 62 -0.93 -1.21 -10.47
CA VAL A 62 -0.35 -0.71 -11.73
C VAL A 62 0.85 0.15 -11.36
N THR A 63 2.01 -0.23 -11.88
CA THR A 63 3.27 0.49 -11.73
C THR A 63 3.96 0.64 -13.09
N GLY A 64 4.94 1.53 -13.20
CA GLY A 64 5.76 1.67 -14.40
C GLY A 64 5.07 2.27 -15.63
N ASP A 65 3.83 2.71 -15.51
CA ASP A 65 3.08 3.39 -16.56
C ASP A 65 2.95 4.89 -16.23
N THR A 66 3.76 5.72 -16.87
CA THR A 66 3.80 7.16 -16.62
C THR A 66 2.54 7.91 -17.08
N ASP A 67 1.72 7.31 -17.94
CA ASP A 67 0.46 7.88 -18.38
C ASP A 67 -0.68 7.60 -17.37
N ALA A 68 -0.57 6.52 -16.60
CA ALA A 68 -1.60 6.10 -15.65
C ALA A 68 -1.27 6.43 -14.20
N THR A 69 0.02 6.48 -13.83
CA THR A 69 0.45 6.65 -12.44
C THR A 69 0.68 8.13 -12.10
N PRO A 70 0.41 8.56 -10.85
CA PRO A 70 0.74 9.91 -10.44
C PRO A 70 2.26 10.13 -10.45
N TYR A 71 2.68 11.40 -10.58
CA TYR A 71 4.09 11.74 -10.51
C TYR A 71 4.68 11.43 -9.13
N GLY A 72 5.92 10.94 -9.13
CA GLY A 72 6.69 10.66 -7.92
C GLY A 72 8.16 10.43 -8.20
N GLY A 73 8.93 10.12 -7.17
CA GLY A 73 10.37 9.95 -7.25
C GLY A 73 10.85 8.62 -7.84
N GLY A 74 9.97 7.63 -7.98
CA GLY A 74 10.32 6.30 -8.49
C GLY A 74 11.03 5.41 -7.46
N THR A 75 11.66 4.34 -7.95
CA THR A 75 12.26 3.28 -7.12
C THR A 75 13.77 3.46 -6.99
N TRP A 76 14.23 3.91 -5.84
CA TRP A 76 15.64 4.04 -5.47
C TRP A 76 15.76 4.30 -3.96
N ALA A 77 16.96 4.15 -3.39
CA ALA A 77 17.28 4.45 -2.00
C ALA A 77 16.32 3.85 -0.96
N SER A 78 15.82 2.64 -1.19
CA SER A 78 14.94 1.89 -0.28
C SER A 78 13.68 2.65 0.18
N ARG A 79 13.11 3.49 -0.68
CA ARG A 79 11.98 4.37 -0.37
C ARG A 79 10.60 3.77 -0.68
N GLY A 80 10.56 2.66 -1.41
CA GLY A 80 9.31 2.09 -1.92
C GLY A 80 8.27 1.83 -0.84
N ALA A 81 8.60 1.05 0.18
CA ALA A 81 7.68 0.74 1.27
C ALA A 81 7.40 1.97 2.16
N GLY A 82 8.45 2.76 2.49
CA GLY A 82 8.32 3.87 3.44
C GLY A 82 7.57 5.07 2.88
N ILE A 83 7.85 5.50 1.64
CA ILE A 83 7.23 6.67 1.03
C ILE A 83 6.06 6.27 0.13
N GLY A 84 6.29 5.34 -0.80
CA GLY A 84 5.24 4.85 -1.69
C GLY A 84 4.14 4.12 -0.95
N GLY A 85 4.51 3.25 0.00
CA GLY A 85 3.54 2.53 0.84
C GLY A 85 2.69 3.46 1.71
N GLU A 86 3.28 4.53 2.26
CA GLU A 86 2.53 5.54 3.02
C GLU A 86 1.55 6.32 2.12
N ALA A 87 1.95 6.67 0.89
CA ALA A 87 1.03 7.29 -0.06
C ALA A 87 -0.17 6.38 -0.38
N VAL A 88 0.08 5.07 -0.56
CA VAL A 88 -0.98 4.06 -0.75
C VAL A 88 -1.88 3.96 0.50
N LEU A 89 -1.30 3.91 1.69
CA LEU A 89 -2.05 3.87 2.96
C LEU A 89 -2.98 5.07 3.08
N GLN A 90 -2.46 6.28 2.90
CA GLN A 90 -3.26 7.52 3.03
C GLN A 90 -4.36 7.60 1.98
N ALA A 91 -4.09 7.22 0.72
CA ALA A 91 -5.11 7.15 -0.32
C ALA A 91 -6.20 6.14 0.03
N GLY A 92 -5.80 4.96 0.54
CA GLY A 92 -6.72 3.89 0.94
C GLY A 92 -7.63 4.29 2.09
N LEU A 93 -7.08 4.93 3.12
CA LEU A 93 -7.86 5.41 4.27
C LEU A 93 -8.91 6.43 3.84
N VAL A 94 -8.56 7.38 2.99
CA VAL A 94 -9.52 8.38 2.48
C VAL A 94 -10.56 7.72 1.59
N LEU A 95 -10.16 6.80 0.71
CA LEU A 95 -11.13 6.06 -0.13
C LEU A 95 -12.11 5.26 0.72
N ARG A 96 -11.67 4.63 1.82
CA ARG A 96 -12.56 3.93 2.75
C ARG A 96 -13.63 4.87 3.31
N GLU A 97 -13.24 6.08 3.73
CA GLU A 97 -14.20 7.07 4.24
C GLU A 97 -15.18 7.50 3.15
N ASN A 98 -14.73 7.68 1.91
CA ASN A 98 -15.58 8.02 0.77
C ASN A 98 -16.55 6.89 0.42
N ILE A 99 -16.11 5.63 0.51
CA ILE A 99 -16.97 4.44 0.37
C ILE A 99 -18.05 4.44 1.44
N LEU A 100 -17.69 4.69 2.71
CA LEU A 100 -18.65 4.73 3.81
C LEU A 100 -19.64 5.89 3.68
N ALA A 101 -19.18 7.07 3.23
CA ALA A 101 -20.07 8.20 2.94
C ALA A 101 -21.04 7.88 1.78
N THR A 102 -20.56 7.17 0.76
CA THR A 102 -21.42 6.73 -0.36
C THR A 102 -22.44 5.70 0.11
N ALA A 103 -22.01 4.76 0.96
CA ALA A 103 -22.92 3.77 1.56
C ALA A 103 -23.98 4.42 2.45
N GLU A 104 -23.61 5.43 3.26
CA GLU A 104 -24.53 6.24 4.05
C GLU A 104 -25.61 6.87 3.17
N ALA A 105 -25.21 7.48 2.03
CA ALA A 105 -26.13 8.09 1.09
C ALA A 105 -27.05 7.08 0.40
N ILE A 106 -26.56 5.87 0.09
CA ILE A 106 -27.35 4.80 -0.55
C ILE A 106 -28.33 4.17 0.45
N LEU A 107 -27.82 3.81 1.64
CA LEU A 107 -28.56 3.03 2.64
C LEU A 107 -29.45 3.89 3.53
N GLN A 108 -29.26 5.21 3.53
CA GLN A 108 -29.89 6.15 4.46
C GLN A 108 -29.67 5.72 5.94
N ARG A 109 -28.42 5.31 6.25
CA ARG A 109 -27.98 4.88 7.59
C ARG A 109 -26.75 5.67 7.97
N GLU A 110 -26.60 6.00 9.25
CA GLU A 110 -25.46 6.71 9.79
C GLU A 110 -24.14 5.93 9.55
N ARG A 111 -23.16 6.62 9.01
CA ARG A 111 -21.83 6.07 8.69
C ARG A 111 -21.12 5.45 9.89
N ALA A 112 -21.31 5.97 11.10
CA ALA A 112 -20.72 5.43 12.33
C ALA A 112 -21.12 3.97 12.62
N GLY A 113 -22.28 3.53 12.09
CA GLY A 113 -22.75 2.14 12.18
C GLY A 113 -22.27 1.23 11.05
N LEU A 114 -21.43 1.72 10.15
CA LEU A 114 -20.97 1.00 8.97
C LEU A 114 -19.45 0.80 8.98
N ARG A 115 -18.99 -0.30 8.39
CA ARG A 115 -17.57 -0.52 8.10
C ARG A 115 -17.38 -1.30 6.81
N VAL A 116 -16.26 -1.11 6.13
CA VAL A 116 -15.88 -1.94 4.99
C VAL A 116 -15.21 -3.21 5.47
N HIS A 117 -15.63 -4.35 4.96
CA HIS A 117 -15.05 -5.64 5.29
C HIS A 117 -15.16 -6.63 4.11
N ARG A 118 -14.03 -7.13 3.64
CA ARG A 118 -13.93 -8.17 2.60
C ARG A 118 -14.83 -7.93 1.39
N GLY A 119 -14.79 -6.71 0.85
CA GLY A 119 -15.50 -6.37 -0.40
C GLY A 119 -16.98 -6.01 -0.22
N ALA A 120 -17.44 -5.78 1.01
CA ALA A 120 -18.75 -5.26 1.31
C ALA A 120 -18.71 -4.19 2.40
N VAL A 121 -19.73 -3.35 2.44
CA VAL A 121 -20.10 -2.58 3.62
C VAL A 121 -20.94 -3.48 4.51
N ILE A 122 -20.61 -3.52 5.79
CA ILE A 122 -21.30 -4.31 6.79
C ILE A 122 -21.80 -3.42 7.92
N ASP A 123 -22.86 -3.86 8.59
CA ASP A 123 -23.29 -3.28 9.87
C ASP A 123 -22.20 -3.58 10.92
N ALA A 124 -21.68 -2.53 11.56
CA ALA A 124 -20.56 -2.66 12.50
C ALA A 124 -20.90 -3.44 13.77
N ARG A 125 -22.20 -3.49 14.14
CA ARG A 125 -22.71 -4.17 15.35
C ARG A 125 -23.02 -5.63 15.11
N THR A 126 -23.67 -5.95 13.97
CA THR A 126 -24.16 -7.32 13.67
C THR A 126 -23.20 -8.10 12.78
N ASN A 127 -22.25 -7.44 12.11
CA ASN A 127 -21.39 -7.98 11.04
C ASN A 127 -22.17 -8.45 9.81
N GLU A 128 -23.42 -8.08 9.67
CA GLU A 128 -24.24 -8.40 8.50
C GLU A 128 -23.77 -7.58 7.29
N ARG A 129 -23.67 -8.24 6.12
CA ARG A 129 -23.38 -7.56 4.84
C ARG A 129 -24.61 -6.79 4.40
N VAL A 130 -24.48 -5.47 4.27
CA VAL A 130 -25.61 -4.58 3.92
C VAL A 130 -25.50 -4.01 2.52
N LEU A 131 -24.29 -3.96 1.95
CA LEU A 131 -24.07 -3.48 0.58
C LEU A 131 -22.75 -4.02 0.02
N GLU A 132 -22.80 -4.69 -1.13
CA GLU A 132 -21.60 -5.12 -1.84
C GLU A 132 -20.88 -3.92 -2.46
N LEU A 133 -19.54 -3.90 -2.46
CA LEU A 133 -18.77 -2.82 -3.08
C LEU A 133 -19.00 -2.73 -4.59
N ALA A 134 -19.26 -3.85 -5.25
CA ALA A 134 -19.63 -3.86 -6.67
C ALA A 134 -20.97 -3.13 -6.92
N GLU A 135 -21.96 -3.37 -6.07
CA GLU A 135 -23.24 -2.66 -6.17
C GLU A 135 -23.11 -1.19 -5.84
N LEU A 136 -22.35 -0.85 -4.78
CA LEU A 136 -22.03 0.54 -4.43
C LEU A 136 -21.37 1.26 -5.60
N GLY A 137 -20.34 0.66 -6.21
CA GLY A 137 -19.64 1.20 -7.36
C GLY A 137 -20.57 1.37 -8.57
N ARG A 138 -21.41 0.37 -8.85
CA ARG A 138 -22.39 0.43 -9.93
C ARG A 138 -23.37 1.59 -9.73
N ILE A 139 -23.88 1.78 -8.54
CA ILE A 139 -24.79 2.91 -8.22
C ILE A 139 -24.05 4.23 -8.39
N ALA A 140 -22.87 4.38 -7.80
CA ALA A 140 -22.08 5.61 -7.83
C ALA A 140 -21.73 6.06 -9.25
N TYR A 141 -21.36 5.13 -10.14
CA TYR A 141 -20.94 5.46 -11.51
C TYR A 141 -22.10 5.55 -12.53
N PHE A 142 -23.13 4.72 -12.38
CA PHE A 142 -24.17 4.58 -13.40
C PHE A 142 -25.58 4.97 -12.95
N ARG A 143 -25.78 5.15 -11.66
CA ARG A 143 -27.09 5.50 -11.09
C ARG A 143 -26.98 6.60 -10.03
N SER A 144 -26.09 7.56 -10.27
CA SER A 144 -25.94 8.73 -9.39
C SER A 144 -27.22 9.58 -9.28
N ASP A 145 -28.14 9.44 -10.24
CA ASP A 145 -29.49 10.02 -10.22
C ASP A 145 -30.33 9.55 -9.03
N THR A 146 -30.01 8.39 -8.45
CA THR A 146 -30.72 7.83 -7.28
C THR A 146 -30.15 8.32 -5.94
N LEU A 147 -29.03 9.04 -5.96
CA LEU A 147 -28.41 9.58 -4.77
C LEU A 147 -28.99 10.94 -4.38
N PRO A 148 -28.84 11.38 -3.12
CA PRO A 148 -29.25 12.73 -2.71
C PRO A 148 -28.57 13.80 -3.59
N LYS A 149 -29.33 14.80 -4.03
CA LYS A 149 -28.86 15.84 -4.99
C LYS A 149 -27.62 16.59 -4.53
N ALA A 150 -27.41 16.72 -3.23
CA ALA A 150 -26.26 17.40 -2.64
C ALA A 150 -25.04 16.49 -2.46
N PHE A 151 -25.12 15.20 -2.79
CA PHE A 151 -24.06 14.23 -2.61
C PHE A 151 -23.45 13.82 -3.95
N THR A 152 -22.12 13.91 -4.04
CA THR A 152 -21.35 13.40 -5.19
C THR A 152 -20.40 12.32 -4.70
N PRO A 153 -20.49 11.08 -5.18
CA PRO A 153 -19.57 10.01 -4.82
C PRO A 153 -18.17 10.30 -5.36
N GLU A 154 -17.15 10.12 -4.53
CA GLU A 154 -15.75 10.26 -4.92
C GLU A 154 -15.03 8.94 -4.64
N LEU A 155 -14.97 8.06 -5.64
CA LEU A 155 -14.42 6.72 -5.53
C LEU A 155 -13.03 6.57 -6.16
N MET A 156 -12.37 7.68 -6.43
CA MET A 156 -10.97 7.73 -6.85
C MET A 156 -10.24 8.79 -6.03
N VAL A 157 -9.17 8.40 -5.37
CA VAL A 157 -8.41 9.25 -4.46
C VAL A 157 -6.93 9.21 -4.82
N THR A 158 -6.33 10.38 -4.97
CA THR A 158 -4.88 10.53 -5.13
C THR A 158 -4.30 11.17 -3.87
N ARG A 159 -3.21 10.60 -3.36
CA ARG A 159 -2.42 11.17 -2.26
C ARG A 159 -0.95 11.15 -2.61
N HIS A 160 -0.26 12.17 -2.13
CA HIS A 160 1.19 12.25 -2.19
C HIS A 160 1.72 12.28 -0.77
N TYR A 161 2.75 11.51 -0.51
CA TYR A 161 3.44 11.53 0.77
C TYR A 161 4.87 12.00 0.59
N ALA A 162 5.28 12.92 1.45
CA ALA A 162 6.66 13.38 1.59
C ALA A 162 7.02 13.38 3.08
N GLN A 163 8.10 12.73 3.42
CA GLN A 163 8.62 12.76 4.79
C GLN A 163 9.21 14.15 5.11
N ARG A 164 8.79 14.75 6.20
CA ARG A 164 9.12 16.16 6.53
C ARG A 164 10.03 16.31 7.74
N ASP A 165 9.76 15.56 8.79
CA ASP A 165 10.36 15.84 10.10
C ASP A 165 11.65 15.07 10.37
N TYR A 166 11.75 13.83 9.87
CA TYR A 166 12.95 13.02 9.99
C TYR A 166 13.16 12.19 8.72
N PRO A 167 14.17 12.54 7.90
CA PRO A 167 14.29 11.98 6.55
C PRO A 167 14.87 10.57 6.49
N PHE A 168 15.31 10.01 7.62
CA PHE A 168 15.95 8.70 7.64
C PHE A 168 15.17 7.70 8.48
N ILE A 169 15.03 6.49 7.95
CA ILE A 169 14.55 5.32 8.67
C ILE A 169 15.72 4.36 8.75
N PHE A 170 15.98 3.83 9.95
CA PHE A 170 17.09 2.93 10.19
C PHE A 170 16.57 1.52 10.42
N THR A 171 17.21 0.54 9.77
CA THR A 171 17.17 -0.86 10.17
C THR A 171 18.46 -1.20 10.90
N ASN A 172 18.43 -2.19 11.78
CA ASN A 172 19.58 -2.65 12.50
C ASN A 172 19.81 -4.13 12.20
N GLY A 173 21.06 -4.49 11.94
CA GLY A 173 21.38 -5.87 11.63
C GLY A 173 22.75 -6.28 12.12
N VAL A 174 22.92 -7.57 12.35
CA VAL A 174 24.20 -8.21 12.64
C VAL A 174 24.40 -9.36 11.66
N GLN A 175 25.54 -9.36 11.01
CA GLN A 175 25.93 -10.42 10.09
C GLN A 175 27.24 -11.06 10.55
N VAL A 176 27.30 -12.39 10.49
CA VAL A 176 28.50 -13.17 10.88
C VAL A 176 28.81 -14.17 9.78
N SER A 177 30.04 -14.14 9.28
CA SER A 177 30.54 -15.11 8.29
C SER A 177 31.63 -15.99 8.91
N HIS A 178 31.45 -17.31 8.81
CA HIS A 178 32.49 -18.29 9.10
C HIS A 178 33.16 -18.66 7.77
N VAL A 179 34.45 -18.37 7.68
CA VAL A 179 35.23 -18.56 6.46
C VAL A 179 36.46 -19.41 6.73
N GLU A 180 36.91 -20.11 5.69
CA GLU A 180 38.19 -20.77 5.61
C GLU A 180 39.08 -20.02 4.61
N VAL A 181 40.31 -19.73 4.97
CA VAL A 181 41.26 -19.04 4.09
C VAL A 181 42.45 -19.98 3.84
N ASP A 182 42.71 -20.29 2.59
CA ASP A 182 43.94 -20.96 2.16
C ASP A 182 45.07 -19.90 2.20
N VAL A 183 46.00 -20.09 3.12
CA VAL A 183 47.08 -19.10 3.36
C VAL A 183 48.11 -19.04 2.24
N ASP A 184 48.23 -20.08 1.42
CA ASP A 184 49.20 -20.14 0.32
C ASP A 184 48.67 -19.46 -0.95
N THR A 185 47.39 -19.57 -1.17
CA THR A 185 46.74 -19.07 -2.41
C THR A 185 45.90 -17.83 -2.15
N GLY A 186 45.48 -17.55 -0.93
CA GLY A 186 44.58 -16.47 -0.56
C GLY A 186 43.10 -16.75 -0.92
N PHE A 187 42.76 -17.95 -1.39
CA PHE A 187 41.37 -18.31 -1.67
C PHE A 187 40.54 -18.36 -0.39
N VAL A 188 39.32 -17.76 -0.47
CA VAL A 188 38.37 -17.74 0.64
C VAL A 188 37.19 -18.64 0.31
N ARG A 189 36.85 -19.56 1.21
CA ARG A 189 35.66 -20.39 1.15
C ARG A 189 34.69 -19.96 2.25
N LEU A 190 33.48 -19.55 1.87
CA LEU A 190 32.39 -19.28 2.82
C LEU A 190 31.86 -20.62 3.33
N LEU A 191 31.98 -20.90 4.60
CA LEU A 191 31.49 -22.12 5.26
C LEU A 191 30.06 -21.95 5.76
N LYS A 192 29.79 -20.79 6.38
CA LYS A 192 28.48 -20.46 6.93
C LYS A 192 28.30 -18.94 7.04
N HIS A 193 27.07 -18.50 6.88
CA HIS A 193 26.67 -17.11 7.09
C HIS A 193 25.41 -17.06 7.95
N TRP A 194 25.34 -16.07 8.84
CA TRP A 194 24.17 -15.76 9.64
C TRP A 194 23.86 -14.28 9.49
N ALA A 195 22.59 -13.97 9.31
CA ALA A 195 22.05 -12.62 9.34
C ALA A 195 20.94 -12.53 10.37
N VAL A 196 20.93 -11.46 11.13
CA VAL A 196 19.85 -11.08 12.05
C VAL A 196 19.52 -9.63 11.78
N GLU A 197 18.27 -9.37 11.39
CA GLU A 197 17.82 -8.05 10.97
C GLU A 197 16.59 -7.62 11.78
N ASP A 198 16.58 -6.35 12.17
CA ASP A 198 15.40 -5.66 12.70
C ASP A 198 14.99 -4.57 11.71
N CYS A 199 14.02 -4.87 10.86
CA CYS A 199 13.44 -3.95 9.89
C CYS A 199 12.17 -3.24 10.40
N GLY A 200 11.84 -3.38 11.68
CA GLY A 200 10.63 -2.85 12.27
C GLY A 200 9.40 -3.68 11.92
N ARG A 201 8.28 -3.02 11.60
CA ARG A 201 7.04 -3.71 11.28
C ARG A 201 7.09 -4.36 9.90
N VAL A 202 7.08 -5.68 9.88
CA VAL A 202 7.08 -6.48 8.65
C VAL A 202 5.70 -6.40 7.96
N ILE A 203 5.68 -5.98 6.69
CA ILE A 203 4.48 -5.97 5.85
C ILE A 203 4.29 -7.34 5.20
N ASN A 204 5.35 -7.88 4.59
CA ASN A 204 5.36 -9.20 3.96
C ASN A 204 6.59 -9.99 4.41
N PRO A 205 6.42 -11.03 5.26
CA PRO A 205 7.56 -11.83 5.76
C PRO A 205 8.37 -12.50 4.67
N MET A 206 7.72 -13.00 3.61
CA MET A 206 8.43 -13.68 2.52
C MET A 206 9.39 -12.74 1.78
N LEU A 207 8.97 -11.48 1.55
CA LEU A 207 9.83 -10.49 0.90
C LEU A 207 10.96 -10.00 1.81
N VAL A 208 10.75 -10.01 3.12
CA VAL A 208 11.83 -9.71 4.08
C VAL A 208 12.87 -10.82 4.07
N ASP A 209 12.46 -12.08 4.08
CA ASP A 209 13.37 -13.24 4.00
C ASP A 209 14.21 -13.22 2.72
N GLU A 210 13.62 -12.78 1.59
CA GLU A 210 14.33 -12.66 0.31
C GLU A 210 15.36 -11.53 0.26
N GLN A 211 15.24 -10.53 1.14
CA GLN A 211 16.18 -9.41 1.24
C GLN A 211 17.39 -9.72 2.14
N MET A 212 17.35 -10.77 2.94
CA MET A 212 18.42 -11.20 3.83
C MET A 212 19.35 -12.22 3.18
#